data_040f7836ea7ee899234de5ab48d388df
#
_entry.id   040f7836ea7ee899234de5ab48d388df
#
_cell.length_a   1.000
_cell.length_b   1.000
_cell.length_c   1.000
_cell.angle_alpha   90.00
_cell.angle_beta   90.00
_cell.angle_gamma   90.00
#
_symmetry.space_group_name_H-M   'P 1'
#
loop_
_entity.id
_entity.type
_entity.pdbx_description
1 polymer ?
#
loop_
_entity_poly.entity_id
_entity_poly.type
_entity_poly.pdbx_seq_one_letter_code
_entity_poly.pdbx_strand_id
1 'polypeptide(L)'
;MKEKDLKHRLQQTFDFSIWKEILPLFFKKIDYFSSPENLFTENDKVIDGKQIGTVKLDDGKQLAIFTVEVADSISIVRNRQGLREIAAKHIDQNIIHGALAFFYNKNQVDYRFSFIAKEASLDLETGELIKGETKPKRYTYLLGSNEACTTPAKRMLVLADKQEKGEVNIKELKEVFSVEALNKDFFKTYKAHYEKFAKHLADESNPFRVKLIDNEKDTKDKEEKPIRDFVKKLLGRIVFLQFLEKKGWMGCDANTKDWTGGKPRFMSKLFEDFSKPEKFHSQCLTKLFFETLNTKRPNDIFEVKGLNGKLNGSRVPYLNGGLFEPEKNKATLDIDFPAGFFKELLEFFDQYNFTIDENSPDDHEVGIDPEMLGHIFENLLEDNRDKGAFYTPKEIVQYMCKESLIQYLLNTFQEQKDIEQFIRFHTASPFLAEKENAVLLNQKLDDIKVCDPAIGSGAFPIGMLQEIFEAKRFIYPFLKTNQDFKPAEVKKNIIQNSIYGVDLEKGAVDIAQLRFWLSLVVDELNPHPLPNLDYKIMQGNSLLEQYEGIELGNAALFN
;
A
#
# COMPACT_ATOMS: atom_id res chain seq x y z
N MET A 1 20.62 -16.06 -18.80
CA MET A 1 20.60 -16.29 -17.31
C MET A 1 19.28 -16.93 -16.93
N LYS A 2 19.22 -17.90 -15.99
CA LYS A 2 17.97 -18.49 -15.52
C LYS A 2 17.33 -17.62 -14.44
N GLU A 3 16.00 -17.68 -14.29
CA GLU A 3 15.25 -16.90 -13.29
C GLU A 3 15.78 -17.08 -11.86
N LYS A 4 16.09 -18.32 -11.48
CA LYS A 4 16.64 -18.64 -10.14
C LYS A 4 17.99 -17.97 -9.88
N ASP A 5 18.84 -17.90 -10.90
CA ASP A 5 20.18 -17.31 -10.78
C ASP A 5 20.08 -15.78 -10.68
N LEU A 6 19.22 -15.16 -11.49
CA LEU A 6 18.95 -13.72 -11.41
C LEU A 6 18.34 -13.37 -10.06
N LYS A 7 17.31 -14.11 -9.61
CA LYS A 7 16.71 -13.93 -8.29
C LYS A 7 17.75 -13.96 -7.18
N HIS A 8 18.65 -14.96 -7.18
CA HIS A 8 19.67 -15.09 -6.16
C HIS A 8 20.64 -13.88 -6.15
N ARG A 9 21.00 -13.35 -7.33
CA ARG A 9 21.84 -12.14 -7.44
C ARG A 9 21.13 -10.89 -6.93
N LEU A 10 19.84 -10.74 -7.20
CA LEU A 10 19.02 -9.62 -6.71
C LEU A 10 18.80 -9.64 -5.19
N GLN A 11 18.94 -10.81 -4.57
CA GLN A 11 18.82 -11.00 -3.12
C GLN A 11 20.15 -10.73 -2.37
N GLN A 12 21.23 -10.44 -3.06
CA GLN A 12 22.49 -10.04 -2.41
C GLN A 12 22.41 -8.58 -1.95
N THR A 13 23.26 -8.22 -0.99
CA THR A 13 23.46 -6.82 -0.59
C THR A 13 23.95 -6.01 -1.80
N PHE A 14 23.61 -4.73 -1.86
CA PHE A 14 23.99 -3.91 -2.99
C PHE A 14 25.51 -3.92 -3.24
N ASP A 15 25.87 -4.37 -4.43
CA ASP A 15 27.21 -4.26 -4.99
C ASP A 15 27.07 -3.93 -6.48
N PHE A 16 27.60 -2.79 -6.88
CA PHE A 16 27.51 -2.36 -8.27
C PHE A 16 28.29 -3.27 -9.23
N SER A 17 29.28 -4.02 -8.76
CA SER A 17 30.01 -5.01 -9.59
C SER A 17 29.06 -6.11 -10.10
N ILE A 18 28.10 -6.55 -9.28
CA ILE A 18 27.06 -7.51 -9.67
C ILE A 18 26.15 -6.90 -10.74
N TRP A 19 25.79 -5.62 -10.58
CA TRP A 19 24.95 -4.92 -11.55
C TRP A 19 25.65 -4.64 -12.88
N LYS A 20 26.98 -4.50 -12.91
CA LYS A 20 27.75 -4.47 -14.15
C LYS A 20 27.62 -5.75 -14.97
N GLU A 21 27.36 -6.89 -14.33
CA GLU A 21 27.09 -8.16 -15.01
C GLU A 21 25.60 -8.33 -15.39
N ILE A 22 24.69 -7.71 -14.64
CA ILE A 22 23.23 -7.81 -14.86
C ILE A 22 22.76 -6.84 -15.94
N LEU A 23 23.18 -5.57 -15.91
CA LEU A 23 22.70 -4.54 -16.85
C LEU A 23 22.92 -4.88 -18.33
N PRO A 24 24.03 -5.52 -18.76
CA PRO A 24 24.23 -5.93 -20.15
C PRO A 24 23.22 -6.98 -20.66
N LEU A 25 22.51 -7.66 -19.77
CA LEU A 25 21.41 -8.55 -20.16
C LEU A 25 20.20 -7.79 -20.72
N PHE A 26 20.06 -6.53 -20.31
CA PHE A 26 18.90 -5.71 -20.63
C PHE A 26 19.21 -4.58 -21.62
N PHE A 27 20.47 -4.18 -21.72
CA PHE A 27 20.90 -3.02 -22.52
C PHE A 27 22.14 -3.36 -23.33
N LYS A 28 22.07 -3.16 -24.65
CA LYS A 28 23.20 -3.40 -25.58
C LYS A 28 24.30 -2.34 -25.48
N LYS A 29 23.91 -1.10 -25.19
CA LYS A 29 24.81 0.06 -25.23
C LYS A 29 24.84 0.73 -23.86
N ILE A 30 25.85 0.38 -23.08
CA ILE A 30 26.13 0.96 -21.77
C ILE A 30 27.51 1.63 -21.86
N ASP A 31 27.58 2.90 -21.47
CA ASP A 31 28.81 3.67 -21.40
C ASP A 31 29.09 4.01 -19.93
N TYR A 32 30.10 3.36 -19.36
CA TYR A 32 30.53 3.61 -17.99
C TYR A 32 31.64 4.68 -17.97
N PHE A 33 31.47 5.70 -17.15
CA PHE A 33 32.44 6.77 -17.02
C PHE A 33 33.73 6.29 -16.36
N SER A 34 34.88 6.68 -16.92
CA SER A 34 36.19 6.39 -16.34
C SER A 34 36.38 7.15 -15.01
N SER A 35 35.78 8.32 -14.87
CA SER A 35 35.70 9.09 -13.64
C SER A 35 34.20 9.43 -13.39
N PRO A 36 33.54 8.79 -12.40
CA PRO A 36 32.17 9.10 -12.05
C PRO A 36 31.98 10.56 -11.66
N GLU A 37 30.88 11.17 -12.10
CA GLU A 37 30.53 12.53 -11.75
C GLU A 37 29.86 12.55 -10.37
N ASN A 38 30.37 13.41 -9.46
CA ASN A 38 29.75 13.60 -8.16
C ASN A 38 28.46 14.40 -8.29
N LEU A 39 27.40 13.89 -7.69
CA LEU A 39 26.07 14.49 -7.59
C LEU A 39 25.73 14.73 -6.12
N PHE A 40 24.80 15.66 -5.86
CA PHE A 40 24.20 15.84 -4.52
C PHE A 40 25.13 16.38 -3.43
N THR A 41 26.02 17.31 -3.74
CA THR A 41 27.02 17.85 -2.82
C THR A 41 26.44 18.64 -1.62
N GLU A 42 25.14 18.92 -1.58
CA GLU A 42 24.50 19.75 -0.52
C GLU A 42 23.22 19.09 0.04
N ASN A 43 23.20 17.77 0.21
CA ASN A 43 22.02 17.07 0.73
C ASN A 43 22.40 16.24 1.96
N ASP A 44 21.90 16.62 3.13
CA ASP A 44 22.12 15.93 4.42
C ASP A 44 21.61 14.47 4.46
N LYS A 45 20.76 14.09 3.50
CA LYS A 45 20.21 12.74 3.34
C LYS A 45 21.09 11.81 2.48
N VAL A 46 22.16 12.35 1.87
CA VAL A 46 23.03 11.60 0.94
C VAL A 46 24.47 11.64 1.44
N ILE A 47 25.05 10.43 1.63
CA ILE A 47 26.47 10.28 1.98
C ILE A 47 27.33 10.42 0.73
N ASP A 48 26.97 9.69 -0.35
CA ASP A 48 27.69 9.69 -1.62
C ASP A 48 26.69 9.50 -2.77
N GLY A 49 26.78 10.32 -3.80
CA GLY A 49 25.92 10.23 -4.95
C GLY A 49 26.68 10.47 -6.23
N LYS A 50 26.60 9.53 -7.17
CA LYS A 50 27.40 9.55 -8.40
C LYS A 50 26.57 9.18 -9.63
N GLN A 51 26.82 9.90 -10.72
CA GLN A 51 26.53 9.38 -12.05
C GLN A 51 27.72 8.56 -12.53
N ILE A 52 27.47 7.28 -12.79
CA ILE A 52 28.53 6.31 -13.12
C ILE A 52 28.53 5.92 -14.58
N GLY A 53 27.55 6.35 -15.35
CA GLY A 53 27.47 6.07 -16.78
C GLY A 53 26.11 6.41 -17.38
N THR A 54 25.92 5.96 -18.62
CA THR A 54 24.68 6.12 -19.37
C THR A 54 24.31 4.83 -20.09
N VAL A 55 23.01 4.68 -20.36
CA VAL A 55 22.44 3.62 -21.21
C VAL A 55 21.78 4.27 -22.40
N LYS A 56 22.07 3.78 -23.61
CA LYS A 56 21.36 4.17 -24.82
C LYS A 56 20.36 3.08 -25.19
N LEU A 57 19.07 3.44 -25.24
CA LEU A 57 17.97 2.56 -25.61
C LEU A 57 17.92 2.35 -27.13
N ASP A 58 17.16 1.35 -27.58
CA ASP A 58 17.05 1.01 -29.00
C ASP A 58 16.28 2.09 -29.81
N ASP A 59 15.40 2.89 -29.16
CA ASP A 59 14.74 4.06 -29.73
C ASP A 59 15.62 5.34 -29.75
N GLY A 60 16.89 5.21 -29.36
CA GLY A 60 17.89 6.30 -29.35
C GLY A 60 17.87 7.17 -28.11
N LYS A 61 16.91 7.02 -27.20
CA LYS A 61 16.85 7.73 -25.92
C LYS A 61 17.99 7.30 -25.00
N GLN A 62 18.37 8.20 -24.10
CA GLN A 62 19.47 7.99 -23.18
C GLN A 62 18.99 8.10 -21.73
N LEU A 63 19.44 7.17 -20.89
CA LEU A 63 19.19 7.14 -19.45
C LEU A 63 20.51 7.30 -18.71
N ALA A 64 20.52 8.08 -17.62
CA ALA A 64 21.65 8.11 -16.69
C ALA A 64 21.63 6.88 -15.79
N ILE A 65 22.81 6.47 -15.28
CA ILE A 65 22.94 5.47 -14.22
C ILE A 65 23.47 6.17 -12.98
N PHE A 66 22.66 6.16 -11.91
CA PHE A 66 22.99 6.77 -10.62
C PHE A 66 23.22 5.71 -9.55
N THR A 67 24.23 5.94 -8.70
CA THR A 67 24.37 5.24 -7.41
C THR A 67 24.29 6.29 -6.30
N VAL A 68 23.44 6.04 -5.31
CA VAL A 68 23.17 6.99 -4.21
C VAL A 68 23.26 6.25 -2.89
N GLU A 69 24.32 6.51 -2.12
CA GLU A 69 24.46 6.07 -0.74
C GLU A 69 23.71 7.05 0.17
N VAL A 70 22.65 6.59 0.82
CA VAL A 70 21.85 7.43 1.70
C VAL A 70 22.35 7.38 3.14
N ALA A 71 22.05 8.43 3.92
CA ALA A 71 22.43 8.53 5.32
C ALA A 71 21.83 7.41 6.17
N ASP A 72 22.48 7.06 7.28
CA ASP A 72 22.02 6.02 8.21
C ASP A 72 20.65 6.31 8.84
N SER A 73 20.29 7.58 8.93
CA SER A 73 18.96 8.01 9.37
C SER A 73 17.85 7.66 8.38
N ILE A 74 18.20 7.27 7.13
CA ILE A 74 17.27 6.94 6.06
C ILE A 74 17.08 5.43 5.99
N SER A 75 15.88 4.96 6.28
CA SER A 75 15.52 3.55 6.03
C SER A 75 15.21 3.36 4.54
N ILE A 76 15.98 2.54 3.87
CA ILE A 76 15.75 2.16 2.45
C ILE A 76 14.37 1.54 2.26
N VAL A 77 13.91 0.74 3.21
CA VAL A 77 12.61 0.06 3.15
C VAL A 77 11.45 1.05 3.33
N ARG A 78 11.60 2.07 4.18
CA ARG A 78 10.49 2.94 4.62
C ARG A 78 10.46 4.33 3.95
N ASN A 79 11.61 4.87 3.51
CA ASN A 79 11.66 6.23 2.99
C ASN A 79 11.55 6.28 1.47
N ARG A 80 10.35 6.56 0.97
CA ARG A 80 10.06 6.57 -0.47
C ARG A 80 10.20 7.96 -1.10
N GLN A 81 9.55 8.97 -0.55
CA GLN A 81 9.40 10.29 -1.18
C GLN A 81 10.72 11.06 -1.28
N GLY A 82 11.53 11.07 -0.22
CA GLY A 82 12.79 11.79 -0.21
C GLY A 82 13.81 11.28 -1.25
N LEU A 83 13.75 9.99 -1.59
CA LEU A 83 14.65 9.37 -2.58
C LEU A 83 14.31 9.79 -4.02
N ARG A 84 13.03 10.01 -4.33
CA ARG A 84 12.60 10.52 -5.63
C ARG A 84 13.14 11.92 -5.89
N GLU A 85 12.97 12.82 -4.92
CA GLU A 85 13.37 14.21 -5.04
C GLU A 85 14.88 14.38 -5.25
N ILE A 86 15.67 13.51 -4.64
CA ILE A 86 17.13 13.48 -4.80
C ILE A 86 17.51 13.27 -6.27
N ALA A 87 16.95 12.25 -6.93
CA ALA A 87 17.31 11.92 -8.31
C ALA A 87 16.64 12.85 -9.33
N ALA A 88 15.41 13.34 -9.07
CA ALA A 88 14.64 14.13 -9.99
C ALA A 88 15.33 15.45 -10.39
N LYS A 89 16.01 16.09 -9.46
CA LYS A 89 16.73 17.35 -9.69
C LYS A 89 17.79 17.27 -10.79
N HIS A 90 18.36 16.09 -11.04
CA HIS A 90 19.42 15.89 -12.02
C HIS A 90 18.92 15.40 -13.39
N ILE A 91 17.65 15.03 -13.52
CA ILE A 91 17.05 14.59 -14.80
C ILE A 91 16.62 15.80 -15.66
N ASP A 92 16.64 16.99 -15.09
CA ASP A 92 16.02 18.20 -15.64
C ASP A 92 16.79 18.88 -16.76
N GLN A 93 18.01 18.45 -17.07
CA GLN A 93 18.84 19.06 -18.10
C GLN A 93 18.69 18.30 -19.42
N ASN A 94 17.95 18.84 -20.33
CA ASN A 94 17.70 18.67 -21.78
C ASN A 94 18.30 17.48 -22.58
N ILE A 95 19.14 16.63 -22.01
CA ILE A 95 19.88 15.57 -22.70
C ILE A 95 19.47 14.17 -22.21
N ILE A 96 18.90 14.05 -21.01
CA ILE A 96 18.61 12.75 -20.37
C ILE A 96 17.09 12.55 -20.30
N HIS A 97 16.60 11.45 -20.88
CA HIS A 97 15.18 11.11 -20.94
C HIS A 97 14.67 10.42 -19.67
N GLY A 98 15.57 10.05 -18.77
CA GLY A 98 15.29 9.38 -17.51
C GLY A 98 16.56 8.85 -16.85
N ALA A 99 16.39 8.08 -15.78
CA ALA A 99 17.51 7.48 -15.04
C ALA A 99 17.18 6.09 -14.50
N LEU A 100 18.23 5.28 -14.39
CA LEU A 100 18.28 4.07 -13.58
C LEU A 100 19.04 4.43 -12.29
N ALA A 101 18.37 4.39 -11.15
CA ALA A 101 18.96 4.84 -9.88
C ALA A 101 18.98 3.70 -8.86
N PHE A 102 20.14 3.53 -8.23
CA PHE A 102 20.33 2.59 -7.13
C PHE A 102 20.49 3.37 -5.83
N PHE A 103 19.54 3.18 -4.91
CA PHE A 103 19.59 3.76 -3.57
C PHE A 103 19.96 2.67 -2.58
N TYR A 104 21.03 2.87 -1.83
CA TYR A 104 21.53 1.88 -0.88
C TYR A 104 22.13 2.56 0.36
N ASN A 105 22.34 1.77 1.40
CA ASN A 105 23.14 2.14 2.56
C ASN A 105 23.99 0.93 2.96
N LYS A 106 25.25 1.12 3.27
CA LYS A 106 26.20 0.02 3.58
C LYS A 106 25.82 -0.76 4.84
N ASN A 107 25.07 -0.14 5.74
CA ASN A 107 24.61 -0.76 6.99
C ASN A 107 23.23 -1.45 6.85
N GLN A 108 22.62 -1.43 5.65
CA GLN A 108 21.34 -2.07 5.34
C GLN A 108 21.54 -3.15 4.26
N VAL A 109 20.82 -4.26 4.41
CA VAL A 109 20.96 -5.41 3.48
C VAL A 109 20.07 -5.26 2.24
N ASP A 110 19.05 -4.42 2.31
CA ASP A 110 18.12 -4.16 1.22
C ASP A 110 18.47 -2.86 0.52
N TYR A 111 18.14 -2.78 -0.76
CA TYR A 111 18.40 -1.61 -1.61
C TYR A 111 17.28 -1.41 -2.62
N ARG A 112 17.24 -0.24 -3.25
CA ARG A 112 16.22 0.07 -4.26
C ARG A 112 16.86 0.20 -5.64
N PHE A 113 16.25 -0.45 -6.62
CA PHE A 113 16.50 -0.23 -8.04
C PHE A 113 15.32 0.50 -8.65
N SER A 114 15.53 1.72 -9.11
CA SER A 114 14.49 2.62 -9.59
C SER A 114 14.70 3.02 -11.04
N PHE A 115 13.60 3.05 -11.78
CA PHE A 115 13.49 3.73 -13.06
C PHE A 115 12.76 5.05 -12.84
N ILE A 116 13.35 6.17 -13.25
CA ILE A 116 12.80 7.51 -13.08
C ILE A 116 12.69 8.14 -14.46
N ALA A 117 11.50 8.60 -14.85
CA ALA A 117 11.26 9.25 -16.13
C ALA A 117 10.36 10.46 -15.97
N LYS A 118 10.58 11.49 -16.80
CA LYS A 118 9.61 12.56 -16.99
C LYS A 118 8.52 12.10 -17.94
N GLU A 119 7.27 12.35 -17.57
CA GLU A 119 6.11 12.14 -18.42
C GLU A 119 5.48 13.48 -18.74
N ALA A 120 5.03 13.65 -19.96
CA ALA A 120 4.15 14.75 -20.28
C ALA A 120 2.80 14.49 -19.59
N SER A 121 2.32 15.40 -18.77
CA SER A 121 0.97 15.33 -18.21
C SER A 121 -0.04 15.86 -19.24
N LEU A 122 -1.20 15.19 -19.31
CA LEU A 122 -2.35 15.70 -20.07
C LEU A 122 -3.12 16.65 -19.15
N ASP A 123 -3.48 17.80 -19.68
CA ASP A 123 -4.51 18.62 -19.07
C ASP A 123 -5.86 17.91 -19.26
N LEU A 124 -6.48 17.52 -18.17
CA LEU A 124 -7.74 16.79 -18.22
C LEU A 124 -8.94 17.68 -18.64
N GLU A 125 -8.80 19.00 -18.57
CA GLU A 125 -9.85 19.94 -19.01
C GLU A 125 -9.74 20.26 -20.51
N THR A 126 -8.51 20.44 -21.01
CA THR A 126 -8.29 20.84 -22.40
C THR A 126 -7.91 19.68 -23.31
N GLY A 127 -7.48 18.53 -22.75
CA GLY A 127 -6.94 17.40 -23.50
C GLY A 127 -5.58 17.68 -24.15
N GLU A 128 -4.95 18.82 -23.84
CA GLU A 128 -3.65 19.20 -24.37
C GLU A 128 -2.51 18.73 -23.47
N LEU A 129 -1.35 18.46 -24.07
CA LEU A 129 -0.13 18.18 -23.31
C LEU A 129 0.29 19.46 -22.57
N ILE A 130 0.32 19.40 -21.24
CA ILE A 130 0.82 20.51 -20.44
C ILE A 130 2.31 20.71 -20.78
N LYS A 131 2.62 21.78 -21.46
CA LYS A 131 3.99 22.25 -21.70
C LYS A 131 4.50 22.94 -20.43
N GLY A 132 4.78 22.17 -19.40
CA GLY A 132 5.30 22.64 -18.11
C GLY A 132 6.09 21.54 -17.43
N GLU A 133 6.79 21.87 -16.37
CA GLU A 133 7.59 20.92 -15.60
C GLU A 133 6.71 19.79 -15.06
N THR A 134 6.68 18.66 -15.77
CA THR A 134 6.05 17.44 -15.27
C THR A 134 6.92 16.88 -14.15
N LYS A 135 6.33 16.61 -12.98
CA LYS A 135 7.04 15.94 -11.89
C LYS A 135 7.53 14.58 -12.39
N PRO A 136 8.82 14.24 -12.19
CA PRO A 136 9.32 12.94 -12.62
C PRO A 136 8.59 11.82 -11.85
N LYS A 137 8.13 10.80 -12.57
CA LYS A 137 7.58 9.59 -11.98
C LYS A 137 8.70 8.61 -11.69
N ARG A 138 8.68 8.02 -10.50
CA ARG A 138 9.60 6.98 -10.08
C ARG A 138 8.88 5.64 -9.97
N TYR A 139 9.47 4.63 -10.59
CA TYR A 139 9.08 3.24 -10.46
C TYR A 139 10.22 2.48 -9.79
N THR A 140 9.98 1.73 -8.74
CA THR A 140 11.07 1.14 -7.96
C THR A 140 10.78 -0.29 -7.52
N TYR A 141 11.81 -1.12 -7.60
CA TYR A 141 11.87 -2.41 -6.90
C TYR A 141 12.65 -2.25 -5.60
N LEU A 142 12.15 -2.85 -4.53
CA LEU A 142 12.91 -3.10 -3.33
C LEU A 142 13.54 -4.49 -3.44
N LEU A 143 14.85 -4.57 -3.30
CA LEU A 143 15.69 -5.75 -3.52
C LEU A 143 16.57 -6.00 -2.29
N GLY A 144 17.12 -7.19 -2.16
CA GLY A 144 18.01 -7.56 -1.06
C GLY A 144 17.61 -8.87 -0.39
N SER A 145 18.32 -9.24 0.67
CA SER A 145 18.17 -10.56 1.29
C SER A 145 16.85 -10.78 2.03
N ASN A 146 16.17 -9.69 2.43
CA ASN A 146 14.86 -9.78 3.08
C ASN A 146 13.70 -9.79 2.08
N GLU A 147 13.97 -9.62 0.78
CA GLU A 147 12.94 -9.45 -0.25
C GLU A 147 12.75 -10.70 -1.10
N ALA A 148 11.53 -10.91 -1.58
CA ALA A 148 11.20 -12.07 -2.40
C ALA A 148 11.99 -12.11 -3.73
N CYS A 149 12.19 -10.97 -4.37
CA CYS A 149 12.88 -10.77 -5.65
C CYS A 149 12.39 -11.66 -6.82
N THR A 150 11.26 -12.36 -6.66
CA THR A 150 10.69 -13.23 -7.71
C THR A 150 10.10 -12.40 -8.85
N THR A 151 9.29 -11.39 -8.52
CA THR A 151 8.70 -10.50 -9.53
C THR A 151 9.73 -9.73 -10.33
N PRO A 152 10.73 -9.05 -9.72
CA PRO A 152 11.77 -8.37 -10.50
C PRO A 152 12.57 -9.33 -11.36
N ALA A 153 12.92 -10.53 -10.87
CA ALA A 153 13.65 -11.51 -11.67
C ALA A 153 12.87 -11.94 -12.92
N LYS A 154 11.59 -12.29 -12.79
CA LYS A 154 10.73 -12.66 -13.91
C LYS A 154 10.61 -11.54 -14.95
N ARG A 155 10.31 -10.32 -14.50
CA ARG A 155 10.05 -9.18 -15.39
C ARG A 155 11.31 -8.68 -16.07
N MET A 156 12.44 -8.68 -15.39
CA MET A 156 13.72 -8.32 -15.99
C MET A 156 14.13 -9.33 -17.08
N LEU A 157 13.80 -10.62 -16.96
CA LEU A 157 14.03 -11.60 -18.03
C LEU A 157 13.18 -11.31 -19.28
N VAL A 158 11.95 -10.83 -19.11
CA VAL A 158 11.14 -10.35 -20.26
C VAL A 158 11.85 -9.18 -20.97
N LEU A 159 12.48 -8.28 -20.22
CA LEU A 159 13.28 -7.21 -20.80
C LEU A 159 14.52 -7.73 -21.55
N ALA A 160 15.15 -8.79 -21.04
CA ALA A 160 16.26 -9.47 -21.71
C ALA A 160 15.84 -10.04 -23.09
N ASP A 161 14.66 -10.68 -23.14
CA ASP A 161 14.10 -11.17 -24.41
C ASP A 161 13.82 -10.03 -25.41
N LYS A 162 13.39 -8.87 -24.92
CA LYS A 162 13.21 -7.65 -25.72
C LYS A 162 14.56 -7.09 -26.21
N GLN A 163 15.57 -7.12 -25.35
CA GLN A 163 16.92 -6.67 -25.70
C GLN A 163 17.50 -7.48 -26.86
N GLU A 164 17.31 -8.81 -26.89
CA GLU A 164 17.76 -9.67 -27.99
C GLU A 164 17.12 -9.24 -29.34
N LYS A 165 15.87 -8.79 -29.31
CA LYS A 165 15.12 -8.32 -30.48
C LYS A 165 15.42 -6.87 -30.89
N GLY A 166 16.10 -6.09 -30.05
CA GLY A 166 16.34 -4.67 -30.27
C GLY A 166 15.12 -3.79 -30.04
N GLU A 167 14.26 -4.18 -29.09
CA GLU A 167 12.97 -3.54 -28.81
C GLU A 167 12.94 -2.78 -27.47
N VAL A 168 14.09 -2.62 -26.79
CA VAL A 168 14.13 -1.96 -25.47
C VAL A 168 13.99 -0.46 -25.61
N ASN A 169 12.90 0.07 -25.10
CA ASN A 169 12.55 1.50 -25.07
C ASN A 169 11.91 1.88 -23.73
N ILE A 170 11.57 3.17 -23.54
CA ILE A 170 10.95 3.67 -22.31
C ILE A 170 9.63 2.96 -21.99
N LYS A 171 8.82 2.63 -23.02
CA LYS A 171 7.54 1.94 -22.82
C LYS A 171 7.77 0.53 -22.24
N GLU A 172 8.71 -0.22 -22.81
CA GLU A 172 9.05 -1.57 -22.31
C GLU A 172 9.62 -1.53 -20.88
N LEU A 173 10.43 -0.50 -20.57
CA LEU A 173 10.88 -0.29 -19.19
C LEU A 173 9.71 -0.03 -18.24
N LYS A 174 8.75 0.81 -18.61
CA LYS A 174 7.55 1.05 -17.81
C LYS A 174 6.76 -0.24 -17.58
N GLU A 175 6.62 -1.08 -18.60
CA GLU A 175 5.94 -2.39 -18.46
C GLU A 175 6.65 -3.30 -17.44
N VAL A 176 7.98 -3.34 -17.46
CA VAL A 176 8.75 -4.11 -16.47
C VAL A 176 8.50 -3.63 -15.05
N PHE A 177 8.35 -2.33 -14.85
CA PHE A 177 8.04 -1.72 -13.56
C PHE A 177 6.54 -1.49 -13.31
N SER A 178 5.65 -2.07 -14.13
CA SER A 178 4.20 -1.85 -14.00
C SER A 178 3.62 -2.52 -12.77
N VAL A 179 3.00 -1.72 -11.91
CA VAL A 179 2.25 -2.22 -10.73
C VAL A 179 0.94 -2.86 -11.19
N GLU A 180 0.29 -2.34 -12.22
CA GLU A 180 -0.98 -2.87 -12.72
C GLU A 180 -0.87 -4.32 -13.20
N ALA A 181 0.18 -4.65 -13.96
CA ALA A 181 0.41 -6.03 -14.39
C ALA A 181 0.68 -6.96 -13.20
N LEU A 182 1.40 -6.47 -12.17
CA LEU A 182 1.61 -7.21 -10.92
C LEU A 182 0.27 -7.51 -10.23
N ASN A 183 -0.57 -6.51 -10.13
CA ASN A 183 -1.87 -6.60 -9.46
C ASN A 183 -2.79 -7.60 -10.17
N LYS A 184 -2.79 -7.62 -11.50
CA LYS A 184 -3.57 -8.61 -12.29
C LYS A 184 -3.11 -10.04 -12.04
N ASP A 185 -1.80 -10.28 -12.03
CA ASP A 185 -1.23 -11.62 -11.78
C ASP A 185 -1.51 -12.09 -10.35
N PHE A 186 -1.31 -11.22 -9.39
CA PHE A 186 -1.61 -11.50 -7.98
C PHE A 186 -3.08 -11.82 -7.78
N PHE A 187 -3.97 -10.95 -8.29
CA PHE A 187 -5.42 -11.14 -8.14
C PHE A 187 -5.90 -12.47 -8.74
N LYS A 188 -5.44 -12.83 -9.94
CA LYS A 188 -5.80 -14.09 -10.59
C LYS A 188 -5.50 -15.31 -9.70
N THR A 189 -4.32 -15.33 -9.09
CA THR A 189 -3.90 -16.45 -8.23
C THR A 189 -4.61 -16.40 -6.88
N TYR A 190 -4.78 -15.22 -6.29
CA TYR A 190 -5.52 -15.01 -5.04
C TYR A 190 -6.98 -15.49 -5.19
N LYS A 191 -7.65 -15.14 -6.29
CA LYS A 191 -9.02 -15.58 -6.60
C LYS A 191 -9.11 -17.11 -6.66
N ALA A 192 -8.14 -17.78 -7.27
CA ALA A 192 -8.10 -19.23 -7.31
C ALA A 192 -8.00 -19.86 -5.90
N HIS A 193 -7.19 -19.28 -5.01
CA HIS A 193 -7.14 -19.69 -3.60
C HIS A 193 -8.49 -19.44 -2.90
N TYR A 194 -9.07 -18.25 -3.05
CA TYR A 194 -10.39 -17.95 -2.50
C TYR A 194 -11.44 -18.98 -2.94
N GLU A 195 -11.54 -19.26 -4.23
CA GLU A 195 -12.49 -20.23 -4.76
C GLU A 195 -12.24 -21.64 -4.23
N LYS A 196 -10.96 -22.04 -4.06
CA LYS A 196 -10.58 -23.33 -3.48
C LYS A 196 -11.09 -23.47 -2.05
N PHE A 197 -10.89 -22.45 -1.21
CA PHE A 197 -11.36 -22.43 0.18
C PHE A 197 -12.90 -22.43 0.26
N ALA A 198 -13.57 -21.60 -0.54
CA ALA A 198 -15.03 -21.50 -0.57
C ALA A 198 -15.69 -22.81 -1.02
N LYS A 199 -15.21 -23.41 -2.12
CA LYS A 199 -15.71 -24.71 -2.61
C LYS A 199 -15.55 -25.82 -1.59
N HIS A 200 -14.43 -25.84 -0.86
CA HIS A 200 -14.20 -26.85 0.17
C HIS A 200 -15.25 -26.78 1.29
N LEU A 201 -15.61 -25.56 1.75
CA LEU A 201 -16.64 -25.39 2.77
C LEU A 201 -18.07 -25.58 2.25
N ALA A 202 -18.30 -25.29 0.98
CA ALA A 202 -19.59 -25.48 0.31
C ALA A 202 -19.87 -26.92 -0.11
N ASP A 203 -18.86 -27.81 -0.05
CA ASP A 203 -19.02 -29.23 -0.37
C ASP A 203 -20.02 -29.89 0.58
N GLU A 204 -20.98 -30.63 0.02
CA GLU A 204 -22.06 -31.31 0.78
C GLU A 204 -21.53 -32.30 1.81
N SER A 205 -20.35 -32.88 1.58
CA SER A 205 -19.68 -33.78 2.51
C SER A 205 -18.94 -33.08 3.63
N ASN A 206 -18.77 -31.76 3.55
CA ASN A 206 -18.04 -30.99 4.55
C ASN A 206 -18.89 -30.78 5.83
N PRO A 207 -18.41 -31.23 7.01
CA PRO A 207 -19.18 -31.17 8.24
C PRO A 207 -19.46 -29.74 8.73
N PHE A 208 -18.74 -28.75 8.25
CA PHE A 208 -18.94 -27.33 8.60
C PHE A 208 -20.01 -26.66 7.74
N ARG A 209 -20.35 -27.20 6.57
CA ARG A 209 -21.31 -26.58 5.64
C ARG A 209 -22.63 -26.25 6.33
N VAL A 210 -23.24 -27.24 6.99
CA VAL A 210 -24.56 -27.08 7.67
C VAL A 210 -24.57 -26.07 8.80
N LYS A 211 -23.40 -25.72 9.35
CA LYS A 211 -23.27 -24.72 10.42
C LYS A 211 -23.04 -23.29 9.87
N LEU A 212 -22.74 -23.15 8.60
CA LEU A 212 -22.38 -21.89 7.96
C LEU A 212 -23.47 -21.39 7.00
N ILE A 213 -24.21 -22.28 6.34
CA ILE A 213 -25.24 -21.90 5.38
C ILE A 213 -26.43 -21.21 6.04
N ASP A 214 -27.12 -20.38 5.29
CA ASP A 214 -28.36 -19.72 5.67
C ASP A 214 -29.57 -20.48 5.04
N ASN A 215 -30.11 -21.44 5.77
CA ASN A 215 -31.20 -22.30 5.31
C ASN A 215 -32.55 -21.56 5.11
N GLU A 216 -32.65 -20.28 5.48
CA GLU A 216 -33.87 -19.46 5.28
C GLU A 216 -33.90 -18.81 3.89
N LYS A 217 -32.88 -19.00 3.07
CA LYS A 217 -32.76 -18.37 1.75
C LYS A 217 -33.25 -19.28 0.63
N ASP A 218 -33.93 -18.65 -0.35
CA ASP A 218 -34.62 -19.34 -1.45
C ASP A 218 -33.71 -19.86 -2.57
N THR A 219 -32.45 -19.47 -2.58
CA THR A 219 -31.49 -19.86 -3.63
C THR A 219 -30.17 -20.33 -3.03
N LYS A 220 -29.57 -21.35 -3.67
CA LYS A 220 -28.27 -21.92 -3.24
C LYS A 220 -27.18 -20.84 -3.12
N ASP A 221 -27.18 -19.88 -4.00
CA ASP A 221 -26.22 -18.77 -3.97
C ASP A 221 -26.36 -17.92 -2.70
N LYS A 222 -27.59 -17.54 -2.33
CA LYS A 222 -27.85 -16.79 -1.10
C LYS A 222 -27.63 -17.63 0.16
N GLU A 223 -27.97 -18.93 0.10
CA GLU A 223 -27.72 -19.90 1.18
C GLU A 223 -26.24 -20.01 1.51
N GLU A 224 -25.35 -20.06 0.48
CA GLU A 224 -23.91 -20.19 0.64
C GLU A 224 -23.16 -18.86 0.85
N LYS A 225 -23.85 -17.71 0.78
CA LYS A 225 -23.24 -16.39 1.00
C LYS A 225 -22.44 -16.30 2.31
N PRO A 226 -22.91 -16.82 3.47
CA PRO A 226 -22.11 -16.77 4.71
C PRO A 226 -20.77 -17.52 4.63
N ILE A 227 -20.69 -18.59 3.84
CA ILE A 227 -19.43 -19.31 3.58
C ILE A 227 -18.46 -18.40 2.84
N ARG A 228 -18.94 -17.74 1.78
CA ARG A 228 -18.13 -16.83 0.97
C ARG A 228 -17.63 -15.63 1.78
N ASP A 229 -18.50 -15.05 2.58
CA ASP A 229 -18.17 -13.92 3.45
C ASP A 229 -17.13 -14.31 4.52
N PHE A 230 -17.27 -15.50 5.11
CA PHE A 230 -16.26 -16.04 6.03
C PHE A 230 -14.90 -16.21 5.38
N VAL A 231 -14.83 -16.82 4.18
CA VAL A 231 -13.57 -17.04 3.47
C VAL A 231 -12.94 -15.70 3.06
N LYS A 232 -13.73 -14.74 2.55
CA LYS A 232 -13.24 -13.39 2.24
C LYS A 232 -12.58 -12.76 3.46
N LYS A 233 -13.24 -12.79 4.61
CA LYS A 233 -12.73 -12.22 5.85
C LYS A 233 -11.49 -12.94 6.36
N LEU A 234 -11.47 -14.27 6.32
CA LEU A 234 -10.31 -15.09 6.69
C LEU A 234 -9.08 -14.72 5.85
N LEU A 235 -9.21 -14.74 4.52
CA LEU A 235 -8.10 -14.44 3.62
C LEU A 235 -7.68 -12.97 3.72
N GLY A 236 -8.64 -12.05 3.88
CA GLY A 236 -8.36 -10.63 4.10
C GLY A 236 -7.55 -10.39 5.38
N ARG A 237 -7.84 -11.08 6.48
CA ARG A 237 -7.04 -11.05 7.72
C ARG A 237 -5.60 -11.51 7.46
N ILE A 238 -5.43 -12.61 6.72
CA ILE A 238 -4.09 -13.14 6.41
C ILE A 238 -3.30 -12.16 5.55
N VAL A 239 -3.93 -11.55 4.53
CA VAL A 239 -3.27 -10.51 3.70
C VAL A 239 -2.88 -9.30 4.54
N PHE A 240 -3.75 -8.85 5.46
CA PHE A 240 -3.41 -7.75 6.36
C PHE A 240 -2.17 -8.05 7.21
N LEU A 241 -2.03 -9.31 7.66
CA LEU A 241 -0.85 -9.72 8.41
C LEU A 241 0.43 -9.66 7.59
N GLN A 242 0.39 -9.84 6.26
CA GLN A 242 1.55 -9.64 5.41
C GLN A 242 2.05 -8.18 5.46
N PHE A 243 1.14 -7.21 5.52
CA PHE A 243 1.52 -5.80 5.69
C PHE A 243 2.12 -5.52 7.07
N LEU A 244 1.58 -6.10 8.14
CA LEU A 244 2.15 -5.97 9.49
C LEU A 244 3.52 -6.65 9.61
N GLU A 245 3.69 -7.78 8.97
CA GLU A 245 4.96 -8.48 8.86
C GLU A 245 6.01 -7.59 8.16
N LYS A 246 5.62 -6.97 7.03
CA LYS A 246 6.48 -6.00 6.32
C LYS A 246 6.83 -4.78 7.15
N LYS A 247 5.92 -4.33 8.02
CA LYS A 247 6.18 -3.27 9.00
C LYS A 247 7.22 -3.66 10.05
N GLY A 248 7.46 -4.96 10.24
CA GLY A 248 8.37 -5.50 11.24
C GLY A 248 7.75 -5.61 12.64
N TRP A 249 6.42 -5.66 12.74
CA TRP A 249 5.71 -5.75 14.02
C TRP A 249 5.37 -7.18 14.45
N MET A 250 5.56 -8.16 13.59
CA MET A 250 5.21 -9.55 13.86
C MET A 250 6.43 -10.36 14.31
N GLY A 251 6.34 -10.97 15.48
CA GLY A 251 7.40 -11.85 15.99
C GLY A 251 8.66 -11.12 16.48
N CYS A 252 8.53 -9.95 17.10
CA CYS A 252 9.65 -9.25 17.71
C CYS A 252 10.20 -9.98 18.91
N ASP A 253 11.46 -9.74 19.26
CA ASP A 253 12.09 -10.33 20.44
C ASP A 253 11.40 -9.83 21.73
N ALA A 254 11.08 -10.76 22.63
CA ALA A 254 10.44 -10.46 23.91
C ALA A 254 11.29 -9.57 24.83
N ASN A 255 12.61 -9.59 24.65
CA ASN A 255 13.56 -8.84 25.47
C ASN A 255 13.85 -7.42 24.96
N THR A 256 13.38 -7.06 23.77
CA THR A 256 13.53 -5.72 23.21
C THR A 256 12.27 -4.88 23.44
N LYS A 257 12.43 -3.55 23.53
CA LYS A 257 11.30 -2.62 23.66
C LYS A 257 10.81 -2.10 22.31
N ASP A 258 11.66 -2.15 21.31
CA ASP A 258 11.34 -1.67 19.97
C ASP A 258 10.45 -2.65 19.18
N TRP A 259 9.87 -2.16 18.10
CA TRP A 259 9.01 -2.92 17.19
C TRP A 259 9.59 -2.96 15.76
N THR A 260 10.90 -2.96 15.65
CA THR A 260 11.58 -2.94 14.35
C THR A 260 12.17 -4.29 13.95
N GLY A 261 12.28 -5.22 14.90
CA GLY A 261 12.95 -6.51 14.73
C GLY A 261 12.03 -7.70 14.45
N GLY A 262 10.86 -7.48 13.87
CA GLY A 262 9.92 -8.54 13.50
C GLY A 262 10.55 -9.59 12.58
N LYS A 263 10.01 -10.79 12.62
CA LYS A 263 10.53 -11.92 11.83
C LYS A 263 10.02 -11.85 10.40
N PRO A 264 10.89 -11.76 9.39
CA PRO A 264 10.48 -11.91 8.00
C PRO A 264 9.81 -13.26 7.76
N ARG A 265 8.78 -13.29 6.93
CA ARG A 265 7.97 -14.47 6.65
C ARG A 265 7.37 -15.09 7.92
N PHE A 266 6.88 -14.22 8.82
CA PHE A 266 6.29 -14.64 10.10
C PHE A 266 5.16 -15.65 9.89
N MET A 267 4.23 -15.38 8.96
CA MET A 267 3.08 -16.25 8.72
C MET A 267 3.48 -17.63 8.17
N SER A 268 4.44 -17.68 7.26
CA SER A 268 4.95 -18.94 6.72
C SER A 268 5.68 -19.75 7.78
N LYS A 269 6.53 -19.11 8.58
CA LYS A 269 7.21 -19.77 9.71
C LYS A 269 6.24 -20.22 10.80
N LEU A 270 5.18 -19.43 11.04
CA LEU A 270 4.13 -19.80 11.98
C LEU A 270 3.44 -21.11 11.56
N PHE A 271 3.17 -21.26 10.26
CA PHE A 271 2.61 -22.49 9.73
C PHE A 271 3.61 -23.65 9.76
N GLU A 272 4.86 -23.43 9.36
CA GLU A 272 5.93 -24.43 9.35
C GLU A 272 6.24 -24.98 10.74
N ASP A 273 6.25 -24.11 11.77
CA ASP A 273 6.57 -24.45 13.15
C ASP A 273 5.36 -25.03 13.92
N PHE A 274 4.16 -24.97 13.37
CA PHE A 274 2.96 -25.47 14.06
C PHE A 274 2.79 -26.99 13.87
N SER A 275 2.73 -27.72 14.99
CA SER A 275 2.77 -29.19 15.01
C SER A 275 1.55 -29.90 14.42
N LYS A 276 0.44 -29.17 14.20
CA LYS A 276 -0.82 -29.72 13.69
C LYS A 276 -1.35 -28.87 12.52
N PRO A 277 -0.71 -28.91 11.35
CA PRO A 277 -1.04 -28.04 10.23
C PRO A 277 -2.50 -28.18 9.75
N GLU A 278 -3.15 -29.33 9.96
CA GLU A 278 -4.58 -29.54 9.70
C GLU A 278 -5.51 -28.82 10.69
N LYS A 279 -4.98 -28.32 11.83
CA LYS A 279 -5.67 -27.54 12.84
C LYS A 279 -5.19 -26.07 12.89
N PHE A 280 -4.53 -25.64 11.83
CA PHE A 280 -3.90 -24.34 11.79
C PHE A 280 -4.89 -23.18 11.99
N HIS A 281 -6.09 -23.25 11.38
CA HIS A 281 -7.11 -22.23 11.59
C HIS A 281 -7.66 -22.26 13.01
N SER A 282 -8.23 -23.38 13.45
CA SER A 282 -8.95 -23.46 14.73
C SER A 282 -8.06 -23.30 15.97
N GLN A 283 -6.78 -23.70 15.91
CA GLN A 283 -5.88 -23.70 17.07
C GLN A 283 -4.77 -22.66 17.01
N CYS A 284 -4.41 -22.16 15.83
CA CYS A 284 -3.34 -21.19 15.67
C CYS A 284 -3.86 -19.82 15.23
N LEU A 285 -4.56 -19.74 14.08
CA LEU A 285 -5.03 -18.46 13.57
C LEU A 285 -6.10 -17.81 14.45
N THR A 286 -7.05 -18.58 15.00
CA THR A 286 -8.04 -18.05 15.96
C THR A 286 -7.38 -17.44 17.18
N LYS A 287 -6.33 -18.10 17.69
CA LYS A 287 -5.52 -17.58 18.79
C LYS A 287 -4.81 -16.29 18.42
N LEU A 288 -4.20 -16.26 17.23
CA LEU A 288 -3.51 -15.07 16.72
C LEU A 288 -4.50 -13.91 16.53
N PHE A 289 -5.65 -14.14 15.89
CA PHE A 289 -6.62 -13.08 15.59
C PHE A 289 -7.31 -12.56 16.85
N PHE A 290 -7.91 -13.45 17.64
CA PHE A 290 -8.87 -13.04 18.66
C PHE A 290 -8.24 -12.87 20.05
N GLU A 291 -7.30 -13.73 20.40
CA GLU A 291 -6.68 -13.67 21.72
C GLU A 291 -5.34 -12.92 21.71
N THR A 292 -4.76 -12.66 20.50
CA THR A 292 -3.50 -11.94 20.39
C THR A 292 -3.70 -10.54 19.85
N LEU A 293 -4.13 -10.37 18.60
CA LEU A 293 -4.30 -9.06 17.97
C LEU A 293 -5.48 -8.26 18.54
N ASN A 294 -6.52 -8.94 19.02
CA ASN A 294 -7.73 -8.30 19.55
C ASN A 294 -7.83 -8.29 21.10
N THR A 295 -6.87 -8.83 21.80
CA THR A 295 -6.88 -8.88 23.27
C THR A 295 -5.58 -8.32 23.84
N LYS A 296 -5.71 -7.34 24.76
CA LYS A 296 -4.55 -6.75 25.45
C LYS A 296 -3.91 -7.79 26.38
N ARG A 297 -2.59 -7.95 26.27
CA ARG A 297 -1.81 -8.94 27.01
C ARG A 297 -0.60 -8.30 27.71
N PRO A 298 -0.11 -8.86 28.80
CA PRO A 298 1.15 -8.42 29.40
C PRO A 298 2.30 -8.58 28.39
N ASN A 299 3.08 -7.52 28.21
CA ASN A 299 4.26 -7.47 27.33
C ASN A 299 4.03 -7.91 25.87
N ASP A 300 2.77 -7.99 25.42
CA ASP A 300 2.37 -8.40 24.05
C ASP A 300 2.90 -9.79 23.63
N ILE A 301 3.14 -10.69 24.57
CA ILE A 301 3.66 -12.03 24.31
C ILE A 301 2.63 -12.89 23.58
N PHE A 302 3.08 -13.54 22.51
CA PHE A 302 2.32 -14.47 21.69
C PHE A 302 2.72 -15.92 22.01
N GLU A 303 1.76 -16.71 22.48
CA GLU A 303 1.97 -18.11 22.82
C GLU A 303 0.83 -18.97 22.27
N VAL A 304 1.19 -20.05 21.58
CA VAL A 304 0.24 -21.02 21.03
C VAL A 304 0.68 -22.43 21.39
N LYS A 305 -0.24 -23.21 21.94
CA LYS A 305 0.03 -24.63 22.22
C LYS A 305 0.27 -25.40 20.93
N GLY A 306 1.39 -26.09 20.86
CA GLY A 306 1.79 -26.83 19.66
C GLY A 306 2.60 -26.01 18.65
N LEU A 307 2.89 -24.76 18.96
CA LEU A 307 3.85 -23.97 18.19
C LEU A 307 5.27 -24.24 18.71
N ASN A 308 6.12 -24.73 17.84
CA ASN A 308 7.53 -25.00 18.12
C ASN A 308 8.38 -23.76 17.72
N GLY A 309 9.68 -23.82 18.09
CA GLY A 309 10.62 -22.79 17.65
C GLY A 309 10.51 -21.45 18.37
N LYS A 310 11.18 -20.43 17.79
CA LYS A 310 11.39 -19.12 18.44
C LYS A 310 10.21 -18.15 18.30
N LEU A 311 9.19 -18.50 17.53
CA LEU A 311 8.01 -17.66 17.40
C LEU A 311 7.10 -17.75 18.61
N ASN A 312 7.09 -18.91 19.28
CA ASN A 312 6.37 -19.07 20.55
C ASN A 312 7.10 -18.28 21.65
N GLY A 313 6.41 -17.36 22.29
CA GLY A 313 7.00 -16.41 23.25
C GLY A 313 7.54 -15.12 22.61
N SER A 314 7.41 -14.93 21.30
CA SER A 314 7.74 -13.66 20.65
C SER A 314 6.65 -12.60 20.85
N ARG A 315 6.95 -11.33 20.55
CA ARG A 315 5.99 -10.24 20.66
C ARG A 315 5.18 -10.09 19.36
N VAL A 316 3.87 -9.99 19.51
CA VAL A 316 2.91 -9.65 18.47
C VAL A 316 1.99 -8.56 19.04
N PRO A 317 1.72 -7.45 18.31
CA PRO A 317 1.04 -6.31 18.90
C PRO A 317 -0.43 -6.57 19.22
N TYR A 318 -0.97 -5.79 20.16
CA TYR A 318 -2.39 -5.61 20.36
C TYR A 318 -2.86 -4.42 19.49
N LEU A 319 -3.84 -4.65 18.61
CA LEU A 319 -4.32 -3.64 17.66
C LEU A 319 -5.77 -3.21 17.92
N ASN A 320 -6.60 -4.04 18.55
CA ASN A 320 -8.02 -3.74 18.85
C ASN A 320 -8.80 -3.23 17.63
N GLY A 321 -8.64 -3.86 16.48
CA GLY A 321 -9.38 -3.45 15.28
C GLY A 321 -10.58 -4.36 15.02
N GLY A 322 -11.72 -3.83 14.58
CA GLY A 322 -12.92 -4.60 14.24
C GLY A 322 -12.69 -5.76 13.27
N LEU A 323 -11.60 -5.70 12.47
CA LEU A 323 -11.15 -6.80 11.60
C LEU A 323 -10.90 -8.09 12.39
N PHE A 324 -10.37 -7.99 13.62
CA PHE A 324 -10.02 -9.13 14.47
C PHE A 324 -11.06 -9.46 15.53
N GLU A 325 -12.29 -8.96 15.37
CA GLU A 325 -13.40 -9.40 16.19
C GLU A 325 -13.89 -10.79 15.75
N PRO A 326 -14.20 -11.68 16.72
CA PRO A 326 -14.79 -12.98 16.40
C PRO A 326 -16.13 -12.82 15.68
N GLU A 327 -16.42 -13.75 14.78
CA GLU A 327 -17.71 -13.81 14.13
C GLU A 327 -18.83 -14.07 15.15
N LYS A 328 -20.04 -13.55 14.92
CA LYS A 328 -21.20 -13.85 15.74
C LYS A 328 -21.52 -15.36 15.76
N ASN A 329 -21.34 -16.02 14.63
CA ASN A 329 -21.44 -17.47 14.53
C ASN A 329 -20.19 -18.15 15.08
N LYS A 330 -20.28 -18.68 16.29
CA LYS A 330 -19.16 -19.35 16.98
C LYS A 330 -18.67 -20.62 16.26
N ALA A 331 -19.46 -21.21 15.37
CA ALA A 331 -19.04 -22.37 14.59
C ALA A 331 -17.85 -22.05 13.67
N THR A 332 -17.62 -20.78 13.33
CA THR A 332 -16.47 -20.34 12.54
C THR A 332 -15.13 -20.54 13.24
N LEU A 333 -15.12 -20.61 14.57
CA LEU A 333 -13.90 -20.80 15.38
C LEU A 333 -13.31 -22.22 15.23
N ASP A 334 -14.18 -23.20 14.98
CA ASP A 334 -13.81 -24.62 14.91
C ASP A 334 -13.57 -25.13 13.47
N ILE A 335 -13.66 -24.25 12.48
CA ILE A 335 -13.42 -24.61 11.08
C ILE A 335 -11.95 -24.94 10.88
N ASP A 336 -11.70 -26.01 10.13
CA ASP A 336 -10.36 -26.37 9.70
C ASP A 336 -10.32 -26.70 8.22
N PHE A 337 -9.12 -26.67 7.66
CA PHE A 337 -8.85 -26.92 6.28
C PHE A 337 -7.71 -27.95 6.13
N PRO A 338 -7.66 -28.73 5.06
CA PRO A 338 -6.48 -29.54 4.77
C PRO A 338 -5.21 -28.70 4.78
N ALA A 339 -4.13 -29.19 5.36
CA ALA A 339 -2.86 -28.47 5.54
C ALA A 339 -2.33 -27.82 4.26
N GLY A 340 -2.51 -28.46 3.10
CA GLY A 340 -2.10 -27.94 1.81
C GLY A 340 -2.73 -26.59 1.42
N PHE A 341 -3.92 -26.26 1.96
CA PHE A 341 -4.60 -25.00 1.64
C PHE A 341 -3.81 -23.79 2.13
N PHE A 342 -3.43 -23.80 3.40
CA PHE A 342 -2.61 -22.69 3.98
C PHE A 342 -1.18 -22.73 3.47
N LYS A 343 -0.60 -23.93 3.29
CA LYS A 343 0.74 -24.05 2.73
C LYS A 343 0.85 -23.35 1.37
N GLU A 344 0.00 -23.71 0.43
CA GLU A 344 0.00 -23.13 -0.92
C GLU A 344 -0.30 -21.62 -0.91
N LEU A 345 -1.22 -21.17 -0.05
CA LEU A 345 -1.56 -19.76 0.10
C LEU A 345 -0.38 -18.93 0.61
N LEU A 346 0.33 -19.42 1.63
CA LEU A 346 1.47 -18.72 2.20
C LEU A 346 2.69 -18.76 1.26
N GLU A 347 2.96 -19.89 0.61
CA GLU A 347 3.96 -20.00 -0.46
C GLU A 347 3.66 -19.04 -1.64
N PHE A 348 2.39 -18.81 -1.94
CA PHE A 348 1.99 -17.81 -2.93
C PHE A 348 2.32 -16.39 -2.45
N PHE A 349 1.98 -16.01 -1.22
CA PHE A 349 2.31 -14.69 -0.69
C PHE A 349 3.81 -14.43 -0.62
N ASP A 350 4.60 -15.42 -0.26
CA ASP A 350 6.06 -15.36 -0.20
C ASP A 350 6.76 -15.07 -1.55
N GLN A 351 6.03 -15.11 -2.66
CA GLN A 351 6.58 -14.74 -3.97
C GLN A 351 6.54 -13.25 -4.26
N TYR A 352 5.81 -12.48 -3.45
CA TYR A 352 5.55 -11.06 -3.67
C TYR A 352 6.14 -10.20 -2.56
N ASN A 353 6.59 -9.02 -2.93
CA ASN A 353 6.89 -7.98 -1.95
C ASN A 353 5.60 -7.26 -1.60
N PHE A 354 5.35 -7.08 -0.32
CA PHE A 354 4.27 -6.24 0.19
C PHE A 354 4.84 -4.87 0.54
N THR A 355 4.07 -3.81 0.31
CA THR A 355 4.47 -2.44 0.66
C THR A 355 3.49 -1.88 1.69
N ILE A 356 4.00 -1.20 2.71
CA ILE A 356 3.16 -0.71 3.80
C ILE A 356 2.34 0.49 3.35
N ASP A 357 2.91 1.32 2.45
CA ASP A 357 2.34 2.58 1.97
C ASP A 357 1.67 2.40 0.60
N GLU A 358 0.54 3.05 0.39
CA GLU A 358 -0.09 3.06 -0.93
C GLU A 358 0.76 3.85 -1.92
N ASN A 359 0.82 3.36 -3.17
CA ASN A 359 1.51 4.07 -4.24
C ASN A 359 0.84 5.43 -4.50
N SER A 360 1.64 6.45 -4.77
CA SER A 360 1.15 7.73 -5.27
C SER A 360 1.26 7.80 -6.80
N PRO A 361 0.53 8.69 -7.49
CA PRO A 361 0.64 8.85 -8.94
C PRO A 361 2.05 9.15 -9.46
N ASP A 362 2.92 9.69 -8.60
CA ASP A 362 4.30 10.06 -8.95
C ASP A 362 5.36 9.08 -8.43
N ASP A 363 4.98 8.15 -7.56
CA ASP A 363 5.93 7.23 -6.91
C ASP A 363 5.34 5.83 -6.73
N HIS A 364 5.79 4.91 -7.59
CA HIS A 364 5.29 3.55 -7.66
C HIS A 364 6.34 2.55 -7.17
N GLU A 365 6.07 1.87 -6.07
CA GLU A 365 6.82 0.69 -5.67
C GLU A 365 6.15 -0.55 -6.28
N VAL A 366 6.96 -1.38 -6.95
CA VAL A 366 6.48 -2.61 -7.58
C VAL A 366 6.36 -3.70 -6.51
N GLY A 367 5.25 -3.66 -5.82
CA GLY A 367 4.86 -4.56 -4.74
C GLY A 367 3.35 -4.53 -4.55
N ILE A 368 2.86 -5.43 -3.72
CA ILE A 368 1.44 -5.45 -3.33
C ILE A 368 1.23 -4.36 -2.28
N ASP A 369 0.48 -3.33 -2.62
CA ASP A 369 0.15 -2.21 -1.75
C ASP A 369 -1.26 -2.35 -1.14
N PRO A 370 -1.62 -1.56 -0.11
CA PRO A 370 -2.94 -1.64 0.52
C PRO A 370 -4.12 -1.39 -0.43
N GLU A 371 -3.94 -0.62 -1.50
CA GLU A 371 -4.97 -0.41 -2.53
C GLU A 371 -5.37 -1.72 -3.22
N MET A 372 -4.42 -2.65 -3.35
CA MET A 372 -4.69 -3.97 -3.94
C MET A 372 -5.78 -4.73 -3.17
N LEU A 373 -5.95 -4.48 -1.86
CA LEU A 373 -7.05 -5.05 -1.09
C LEU A 373 -8.41 -4.58 -1.63
N GLY A 374 -8.51 -3.31 -2.01
CA GLY A 374 -9.70 -2.77 -2.67
C GLY A 374 -9.99 -3.49 -3.99
N HIS A 375 -8.98 -3.61 -4.84
CA HIS A 375 -9.10 -4.34 -6.10
C HIS A 375 -9.51 -5.80 -5.93
N ILE A 376 -8.88 -6.51 -4.97
CA ILE A 376 -9.22 -7.90 -4.67
C ILE A 376 -10.69 -7.99 -4.30
N PHE A 377 -11.12 -7.12 -3.39
CA PHE A 377 -12.46 -7.20 -2.83
C PHE A 377 -13.51 -6.86 -3.88
N GLU A 378 -13.38 -5.75 -4.59
CA GLU A 378 -14.30 -5.33 -5.64
C GLU A 378 -14.47 -6.41 -6.72
N ASN A 379 -13.38 -7.07 -7.12
CA ASN A 379 -13.41 -8.12 -8.13
C ASN A 379 -13.87 -9.50 -7.60
N LEU A 380 -13.92 -9.71 -6.27
CA LEU A 380 -14.52 -10.90 -5.65
C LEU A 380 -16.03 -10.74 -5.38
N LEU A 381 -16.60 -9.57 -5.61
CA LEU A 381 -18.05 -9.40 -5.62
C LEU A 381 -18.60 -10.11 -6.86
N GLU A 382 -19.44 -11.11 -6.65
CA GLU A 382 -19.93 -12.05 -7.69
C GLU A 382 -20.84 -11.39 -8.73
N ASP A 383 -21.36 -10.19 -8.45
CA ASP A 383 -22.28 -9.43 -9.29
C ASP A 383 -21.82 -7.97 -9.50
N ASN A 384 -20.55 -7.74 -9.86
CA ASN A 384 -20.01 -6.39 -10.02
C ASN A 384 -20.82 -5.51 -10.99
N ARG A 385 -21.37 -6.10 -12.07
CA ARG A 385 -22.15 -5.35 -13.06
C ARG A 385 -23.52 -4.95 -12.52
N ASP A 386 -24.15 -5.79 -11.73
CA ASP A 386 -25.50 -5.56 -11.18
C ASP A 386 -25.46 -4.65 -9.94
N LYS A 387 -24.32 -4.59 -9.23
CA LYS A 387 -24.13 -3.78 -8.02
C LYS A 387 -23.39 -2.47 -8.25
N GLY A 388 -22.94 -2.18 -9.47
CA GLY A 388 -22.30 -0.92 -9.83
C GLY A 388 -20.95 -0.67 -9.15
N ALA A 389 -20.26 -1.73 -8.69
CA ALA A 389 -18.94 -1.61 -8.08
C ALA A 389 -17.87 -1.51 -9.17
N PHE A 390 -17.36 -0.31 -9.39
CA PHE A 390 -16.29 -0.03 -10.35
C PHE A 390 -15.11 0.61 -9.62
N TYR A 391 -13.91 0.13 -9.95
CA TYR A 391 -12.68 0.78 -9.50
C TYR A 391 -12.47 2.11 -10.24
N THR A 392 -12.20 3.16 -9.47
CA THR A 392 -11.84 4.46 -10.02
C THR A 392 -10.31 4.62 -10.03
N PRO A 393 -9.68 4.89 -11.20
CA PRO A 393 -8.25 5.11 -11.30
C PRO A 393 -7.75 6.20 -10.36
N LYS A 394 -6.55 6.03 -9.80
CA LYS A 394 -5.94 6.97 -8.83
C LYS A 394 -5.85 8.39 -9.33
N GLU A 395 -5.52 8.57 -10.59
CA GLU A 395 -5.39 9.89 -11.21
C GLU A 395 -6.72 10.65 -11.17
N ILE A 396 -7.82 9.95 -11.42
CA ILE A 396 -9.17 10.52 -11.35
C ILE A 396 -9.53 10.82 -9.89
N VAL A 397 -9.27 9.89 -8.97
CA VAL A 397 -9.50 10.11 -7.53
C VAL A 397 -8.72 11.33 -7.05
N GLN A 398 -7.43 11.42 -7.38
CA GLN A 398 -6.58 12.54 -6.99
C GLN A 398 -7.09 13.87 -7.55
N TYR A 399 -7.45 13.90 -8.84
CA TYR A 399 -8.01 15.09 -9.46
C TYR A 399 -9.28 15.56 -8.75
N MET A 400 -10.24 14.66 -8.54
CA MET A 400 -11.50 15.00 -7.88
C MET A 400 -11.30 15.44 -6.43
N CYS A 401 -10.40 14.80 -5.69
CA CYS A 401 -10.08 15.19 -4.31
C CYS A 401 -9.45 16.60 -4.25
N LYS A 402 -8.50 16.90 -5.15
CA LYS A 402 -7.89 18.24 -5.22
C LYS A 402 -8.90 19.31 -5.58
N GLU A 403 -9.72 19.09 -6.61
CA GLU A 403 -10.76 20.05 -7.01
C GLU A 403 -11.77 20.30 -5.88
N SER A 404 -12.22 19.23 -5.22
CA SER A 404 -13.16 19.36 -4.08
C SER A 404 -12.53 20.16 -2.94
N LEU A 405 -11.24 19.92 -2.64
CA LEU A 405 -10.53 20.65 -1.59
C LEU A 405 -10.31 22.12 -1.95
N ILE A 406 -9.97 22.42 -3.21
CA ILE A 406 -9.84 23.78 -3.73
C ILE A 406 -11.18 24.51 -3.57
N GLN A 407 -12.29 23.94 -4.06
CA GLN A 407 -13.61 24.57 -3.97
C GLN A 407 -14.05 24.77 -2.52
N TYR A 408 -13.76 23.83 -1.63
CA TYR A 408 -14.04 24.00 -0.20
C TYR A 408 -13.29 25.19 0.41
N LEU A 409 -12.00 25.34 0.10
CA LEU A 409 -11.18 26.43 0.61
C LEU A 409 -11.59 27.79 0.01
N LEU A 410 -12.00 27.85 -1.25
CA LEU A 410 -12.48 29.06 -1.91
C LEU A 410 -13.80 29.62 -1.32
N ASN A 411 -14.51 28.85 -0.51
CA ASN A 411 -15.60 29.41 0.30
C ASN A 411 -15.13 30.39 1.39
N THR A 412 -13.84 30.35 1.73
CA THR A 412 -13.26 31.21 2.77
C THR A 412 -12.22 32.18 2.20
N PHE A 413 -11.45 31.77 1.20
CA PHE A 413 -10.37 32.52 0.62
C PHE A 413 -10.75 33.05 -0.76
N GLN A 414 -10.36 34.29 -1.09
CA GLN A 414 -10.63 34.91 -2.40
C GLN A 414 -9.47 34.75 -3.38
N GLU A 415 -8.29 34.34 -2.88
CA GLU A 415 -7.04 34.20 -3.61
C GLU A 415 -7.01 32.88 -4.39
N GLN A 416 -7.91 32.75 -5.39
CA GLN A 416 -8.08 31.51 -6.16
C GLN A 416 -6.77 30.94 -6.67
N LYS A 417 -5.93 31.77 -7.32
CA LYS A 417 -4.67 31.33 -7.90
C LYS A 417 -3.70 30.76 -6.85
N ASP A 418 -3.64 31.37 -5.66
CA ASP A 418 -2.77 30.92 -4.57
C ASP A 418 -3.26 29.59 -3.99
N ILE A 419 -4.58 29.45 -3.81
CA ILE A 419 -5.19 28.20 -3.32
C ILE A 419 -4.99 27.07 -4.32
N GLU A 420 -5.20 27.33 -5.62
CA GLU A 420 -4.96 26.32 -6.67
C GLU A 420 -3.48 25.90 -6.70
N GLN A 421 -2.54 26.83 -6.67
CA GLN A 421 -1.11 26.53 -6.65
C GLN A 421 -0.71 25.77 -5.37
N PHE A 422 -1.28 26.14 -4.24
CA PHE A 422 -1.05 25.45 -2.97
C PHE A 422 -1.47 23.98 -3.04
N ILE A 423 -2.72 23.71 -3.47
CA ILE A 423 -3.25 22.32 -3.46
C ILE A 423 -2.69 21.50 -4.62
N ARG A 424 -2.61 22.06 -5.84
CA ARG A 424 -2.17 21.27 -7.02
C ARG A 424 -0.67 20.99 -7.02
N PHE A 425 0.16 21.97 -6.60
CA PHE A 425 1.61 21.94 -6.80
C PHE A 425 2.42 22.03 -5.51
N HIS A 426 1.80 22.27 -4.36
CA HIS A 426 2.49 22.54 -3.09
C HIS A 426 3.54 23.66 -3.25
N THR A 427 3.16 24.76 -3.88
CA THR A 427 4.04 25.90 -4.13
C THR A 427 3.82 26.96 -3.06
N ALA A 428 4.93 27.46 -2.49
CA ALA A 428 4.88 28.57 -1.57
C ALA A 428 4.57 29.87 -2.32
N SER A 429 3.63 30.65 -1.80
CA SER A 429 3.28 31.98 -2.30
C SER A 429 3.42 33.02 -1.19
N PRO A 430 3.50 34.31 -1.53
CA PRO A 430 3.48 35.37 -0.53
C PRO A 430 2.28 35.30 0.42
N PHE A 431 1.12 34.86 -0.11
CA PHE A 431 -0.11 34.63 0.65
C PHE A 431 0.10 33.61 1.79
N LEU A 432 0.78 32.47 1.51
CA LEU A 432 1.09 31.45 2.51
C LEU A 432 2.18 31.87 3.50
N ALA A 433 3.05 32.81 3.11
CA ALA A 433 4.09 33.30 3.99
C ALA A 433 3.54 34.16 5.15
N GLU A 434 2.32 34.69 5.02
CA GLU A 434 1.59 35.36 6.08
C GLU A 434 1.06 34.32 7.08
N LYS A 435 1.51 34.46 8.35
CA LYS A 435 1.18 33.47 9.40
C LYS A 435 -0.32 33.33 9.63
N GLU A 436 -1.07 34.42 9.55
CA GLU A 436 -2.51 34.46 9.75
C GLU A 436 -3.23 33.59 8.71
N ASN A 437 -2.82 33.68 7.44
CA ASN A 437 -3.38 32.87 6.36
C ASN A 437 -3.03 31.39 6.54
N ALA A 438 -1.79 31.07 6.90
CA ALA A 438 -1.37 29.69 7.16
C ALA A 438 -2.15 29.08 8.34
N VAL A 439 -2.36 29.85 9.42
CA VAL A 439 -3.15 29.39 10.59
C VAL A 439 -4.60 29.17 10.20
N LEU A 440 -5.21 30.09 9.47
CA LEU A 440 -6.61 29.95 9.02
C LEU A 440 -6.79 28.78 8.04
N LEU A 441 -5.86 28.58 7.12
CA LEU A 441 -5.83 27.41 6.23
C LEU A 441 -5.74 26.11 7.03
N ASN A 442 -4.82 26.02 8.00
CA ASN A 442 -4.71 24.84 8.84
C ASN A 442 -6.00 24.55 9.60
N GLN A 443 -6.67 25.58 10.13
CA GLN A 443 -7.96 25.44 10.81
C GLN A 443 -9.04 24.94 9.86
N LYS A 444 -9.13 25.48 8.64
CA LYS A 444 -10.10 25.00 7.63
C LYS A 444 -9.85 23.55 7.24
N LEU A 445 -8.59 23.11 7.16
CA LEU A 445 -8.23 21.72 6.92
C LEU A 445 -8.56 20.79 8.11
N ASP A 446 -8.63 21.33 9.34
CA ASP A 446 -9.12 20.58 10.52
C ASP A 446 -10.65 20.50 10.56
N ASP A 447 -11.34 21.54 10.09
CA ASP A 447 -12.82 21.64 10.15
C ASP A 447 -13.52 20.86 9.04
N ILE A 448 -12.82 20.50 7.96
CA ILE A 448 -13.43 19.84 6.79
C ILE A 448 -14.13 18.53 7.17
N LYS A 449 -15.32 18.31 6.60
CA LYS A 449 -16.07 17.06 6.69
C LYS A 449 -16.27 16.48 5.30
N VAL A 450 -15.84 15.26 5.14
CA VAL A 450 -15.93 14.48 3.90
C VAL A 450 -16.84 13.29 4.13
N CYS A 451 -17.89 13.17 3.37
CA CYS A 451 -18.80 12.03 3.43
C CYS A 451 -18.93 11.40 2.05
N ASP A 452 -18.58 10.12 1.97
CA ASP A 452 -18.80 9.30 0.78
C ASP A 452 -19.99 8.37 1.01
N PRO A 453 -21.14 8.61 0.35
CA PRO A 453 -22.35 7.82 0.56
C PRO A 453 -22.35 6.46 -0.14
N ALA A 454 -21.32 6.16 -0.92
CA ALA A 454 -21.08 4.88 -1.61
C ALA A 454 -19.59 4.56 -1.62
N ILE A 455 -19.01 4.44 -0.40
CA ILE A 455 -17.58 4.45 -0.14
C ILE A 455 -16.81 3.35 -0.89
N GLY A 456 -17.46 2.22 -1.21
CA GLY A 456 -16.77 1.06 -1.78
C GLY A 456 -15.58 0.62 -0.92
N SER A 457 -14.47 0.36 -1.55
CA SER A 457 -13.20 0.04 -0.89
C SER A 457 -12.44 1.26 -0.31
N GLY A 458 -13.04 2.46 -0.35
CA GLY A 458 -12.51 3.68 0.26
C GLY A 458 -11.58 4.52 -0.62
N ALA A 459 -11.66 4.40 -1.94
CA ALA A 459 -10.75 5.09 -2.85
C ALA A 459 -10.77 6.63 -2.68
N PHE A 460 -11.95 7.25 -2.75
CA PHE A 460 -12.07 8.71 -2.58
C PHE A 460 -11.72 9.20 -1.17
N PRO A 461 -12.25 8.62 -0.09
CA PRO A 461 -11.88 9.05 1.26
C PRO A 461 -10.40 8.86 1.60
N ILE A 462 -9.74 7.81 1.11
CA ILE A 462 -8.29 7.64 1.24
C ILE A 462 -7.55 8.71 0.43
N GLY A 463 -7.99 8.99 -0.81
CA GLY A 463 -7.45 10.08 -1.61
C GLY A 463 -7.58 11.44 -0.90
N MET A 464 -8.74 11.72 -0.30
CA MET A 464 -8.97 12.94 0.45
C MET A 464 -8.12 13.01 1.73
N LEU A 465 -7.95 11.88 2.45
CA LEU A 465 -7.02 11.79 3.58
C LEU A 465 -5.61 12.20 3.15
N GLN A 466 -5.14 11.69 2.02
CA GLN A 466 -3.80 12.01 1.50
C GLN A 466 -3.67 13.48 1.11
N GLU A 467 -4.63 14.05 0.39
CA GLU A 467 -4.57 15.47 -0.03
C GLU A 467 -4.64 16.43 1.18
N ILE A 468 -5.50 16.17 2.15
CA ILE A 468 -5.55 16.97 3.39
C ILE A 468 -4.23 16.83 4.17
N PHE A 469 -3.70 15.63 4.29
CA PHE A 469 -2.44 15.38 4.99
C PHE A 469 -1.26 16.10 4.33
N GLU A 470 -1.12 16.02 2.99
CA GLU A 470 -0.07 16.69 2.25
C GLU A 470 -0.20 18.22 2.33
N ALA A 471 -1.41 18.75 2.25
CA ALA A 471 -1.67 20.18 2.45
C ALA A 471 -1.21 20.64 3.84
N LYS A 472 -1.57 19.89 4.91
CA LYS A 472 -1.15 20.19 6.29
C LYS A 472 0.36 20.06 6.46
N ARG A 473 0.99 19.05 5.88
CA ARG A 473 2.45 18.88 5.91
C ARG A 473 3.16 20.05 5.24
N PHE A 474 2.65 20.52 4.11
CA PHE A 474 3.24 21.61 3.36
C PHE A 474 3.12 22.96 4.08
N ILE A 475 1.98 23.29 4.70
CA ILE A 475 1.81 24.56 5.41
C ILE A 475 2.47 24.57 6.80
N TYR A 476 2.86 23.42 7.33
CA TYR A 476 3.38 23.31 8.69
C TYR A 476 4.56 24.25 9.00
N PRO A 477 5.60 24.42 8.15
CA PRO A 477 6.68 25.37 8.37
C PRO A 477 6.20 26.82 8.51
N PHE A 478 5.10 27.19 7.83
CA PHE A 478 4.55 28.53 7.84
C PHE A 478 3.75 28.85 9.11
N LEU A 479 3.35 27.83 9.87
CA LEU A 479 2.68 28.01 11.17
C LEU A 479 3.61 28.57 12.23
N LYS A 480 4.94 28.50 12.02
CA LYS A 480 5.97 28.98 12.94
C LYS A 480 5.74 28.47 14.39
N THR A 481 5.41 27.19 14.51
CA THR A 481 5.24 26.49 15.79
C THR A 481 6.57 25.89 16.25
N ASN A 482 6.74 25.72 17.57
CA ASN A 482 7.91 25.03 18.15
C ASN A 482 7.69 23.51 18.31
N GLN A 483 6.57 22.98 17.81
CA GLN A 483 6.28 21.56 17.89
C GLN A 483 6.77 20.86 16.63
N ASP A 484 7.10 19.58 16.71
CA ASP A 484 7.43 18.77 15.54
C ASP A 484 6.15 18.31 14.82
N PHE A 485 6.21 18.20 13.49
CA PHE A 485 5.14 17.60 12.71
C PHE A 485 5.09 16.09 12.97
N LYS A 486 3.96 15.61 13.45
CA LYS A 486 3.75 14.20 13.78
C LYS A 486 2.77 13.55 12.80
N PRO A 487 3.26 12.88 11.74
CA PRO A 487 2.44 12.36 10.66
C PRO A 487 1.29 11.45 11.14
N ALA A 488 1.57 10.50 12.03
CA ALA A 488 0.57 9.56 12.54
C ALA A 488 -0.57 10.27 13.30
N GLU A 489 -0.24 11.26 14.16
CA GLU A 489 -1.24 12.04 14.89
C GLU A 489 -2.11 12.86 13.94
N VAL A 490 -1.50 13.48 12.92
CA VAL A 490 -2.24 14.28 11.92
C VAL A 490 -3.19 13.39 11.13
N LYS A 491 -2.73 12.25 10.59
CA LYS A 491 -3.60 11.31 9.87
C LYS A 491 -4.72 10.77 10.76
N LYS A 492 -4.41 10.39 12.00
CA LYS A 492 -5.40 9.93 12.96
C LYS A 492 -6.49 10.98 13.20
N ASN A 493 -6.12 12.25 13.36
CA ASN A 493 -7.06 13.35 13.56
C ASN A 493 -7.96 13.55 12.32
N ILE A 494 -7.40 13.50 11.10
CA ILE A 494 -8.18 13.59 9.86
C ILE A 494 -9.19 12.44 9.79
N ILE A 495 -8.77 11.19 10.01
CA ILE A 495 -9.64 10.02 9.96
C ILE A 495 -10.76 10.14 11.00
N GLN A 496 -10.43 10.50 12.23
CA GLN A 496 -11.40 10.57 13.33
C GLN A 496 -12.37 11.76 13.22
N ASN A 497 -11.94 12.88 12.65
CA ASN A 497 -12.71 14.11 12.69
C ASN A 497 -13.31 14.49 11.33
N SER A 498 -12.69 14.08 10.21
CA SER A 498 -13.06 14.58 8.89
C SER A 498 -13.73 13.54 8.00
N ILE A 499 -13.39 12.25 8.12
CA ILE A 499 -13.80 11.21 7.16
C ILE A 499 -15.03 10.45 7.64
N TYR A 500 -16.00 10.29 6.73
CA TYR A 500 -17.22 9.50 6.91
C TYR A 500 -17.54 8.75 5.63
N GLY A 501 -18.10 7.55 5.74
CA GLY A 501 -18.47 6.76 4.58
C GLY A 501 -19.53 5.71 4.89
N VAL A 502 -20.35 5.40 3.90
CA VAL A 502 -21.41 4.39 3.98
C VAL A 502 -21.35 3.50 2.75
N ASP A 503 -21.57 2.21 2.90
CA ASP A 503 -21.77 1.27 1.79
C ASP A 503 -22.80 0.20 2.13
N LEU A 504 -23.49 -0.31 1.11
CA LEU A 504 -24.45 -1.42 1.26
C LEU A 504 -23.73 -2.73 1.62
N GLU A 505 -22.55 -2.94 1.06
CA GLU A 505 -21.81 -4.18 1.19
C GLU A 505 -20.88 -4.12 2.41
N LYS A 506 -21.13 -4.97 3.40
CA LYS A 506 -20.29 -5.08 4.63
C LYS A 506 -18.83 -5.30 4.31
N GLY A 507 -18.54 -6.10 3.32
CA GLY A 507 -17.17 -6.38 2.97
C GLY A 507 -16.43 -5.18 2.37
N ALA A 508 -17.10 -4.28 1.62
CA ALA A 508 -16.52 -3.03 1.17
C ALA A 508 -16.15 -2.14 2.37
N VAL A 509 -17.05 -2.02 3.33
CA VAL A 509 -16.82 -1.32 4.61
C VAL A 509 -15.59 -1.88 5.35
N ASP A 510 -15.50 -3.20 5.48
CA ASP A 510 -14.38 -3.86 6.17
C ASP A 510 -13.03 -3.56 5.48
N ILE A 511 -12.99 -3.54 4.15
CA ILE A 511 -11.78 -3.19 3.39
C ILE A 511 -11.44 -1.71 3.50
N ALA A 512 -12.42 -0.82 3.42
CA ALA A 512 -12.18 0.61 3.62
C ALA A 512 -11.58 0.88 5.00
N GLN A 513 -12.17 0.32 6.07
CA GLN A 513 -11.63 0.41 7.43
C GLN A 513 -10.20 -0.12 7.52
N LEU A 514 -9.92 -1.26 6.88
CA LEU A 514 -8.59 -1.88 6.86
C LEU A 514 -7.55 -0.97 6.19
N ARG A 515 -7.89 -0.36 5.05
CA ARG A 515 -6.98 0.60 4.36
C ARG A 515 -6.69 1.83 5.21
N PHE A 516 -7.69 2.37 5.92
CA PHE A 516 -7.47 3.45 6.88
C PHE A 516 -6.53 3.05 8.01
N TRP A 517 -6.68 1.86 8.58
CA TRP A 517 -5.76 1.35 9.59
C TRP A 517 -4.35 1.19 9.06
N LEU A 518 -4.18 0.65 7.84
CA LEU A 518 -2.86 0.55 7.22
C LEU A 518 -2.23 1.93 7.00
N SER A 519 -3.00 2.94 6.60
CA SER A 519 -2.50 4.30 6.41
C SER A 519 -1.95 4.93 7.72
N LEU A 520 -2.46 4.52 8.88
CA LEU A 520 -1.93 4.91 10.19
C LEU A 520 -0.67 4.11 10.54
N VAL A 521 -0.68 2.79 10.31
CA VAL A 521 0.45 1.90 10.60
C VAL A 521 1.74 2.35 9.90
N VAL A 522 1.64 2.94 8.70
CA VAL A 522 2.79 3.45 7.94
C VAL A 522 3.66 4.39 8.77
N ASP A 523 3.06 5.37 9.42
CA ASP A 523 3.78 6.45 10.11
C ASP A 523 4.08 6.15 11.59
N GLU A 524 3.45 5.11 12.16
CA GLU A 524 3.67 4.73 13.55
C GLU A 524 5.00 3.98 13.73
N LEU A 525 5.77 4.36 14.75
CA LEU A 525 6.98 3.64 15.13
C LEU A 525 6.67 2.43 16.03
N ASN A 526 5.70 2.59 16.91
CA ASN A 526 5.24 1.56 17.84
C ASN A 526 3.77 1.25 17.58
N PRO A 527 3.33 -0.01 17.72
CA PRO A 527 1.92 -0.33 17.59
C PRO A 527 1.09 0.34 18.69
N HIS A 528 -0.01 0.92 18.26
CA HIS A 528 -1.05 1.46 19.14
C HIS A 528 -2.40 0.86 18.77
N PRO A 529 -3.34 0.80 19.71
CA PRO A 529 -4.72 0.41 19.38
C PRO A 529 -5.26 1.25 18.24
N LEU A 530 -5.76 0.57 17.22
CA LEU A 530 -6.35 1.22 16.06
C LEU A 530 -7.65 1.94 16.46
N PRO A 531 -7.96 3.10 15.88
CA PRO A 531 -9.22 3.79 16.19
C PRO A 531 -10.41 2.93 15.78
N ASN A 532 -11.49 2.98 16.59
CA ASN A 532 -12.77 2.40 16.18
C ASN A 532 -13.35 3.26 15.06
N LEU A 533 -13.64 2.64 13.92
CA LEU A 533 -14.20 3.27 12.74
C LEU A 533 -15.69 2.93 12.50
N ASP A 534 -16.33 2.19 13.40
CA ASP A 534 -17.70 1.66 13.22
C ASP A 534 -18.76 2.75 13.03
N TYR A 535 -18.52 3.94 13.64
CA TYR A 535 -19.39 5.11 13.48
C TYR A 535 -18.89 6.12 12.45
N LYS A 536 -17.85 5.78 11.70
CA LYS A 536 -17.25 6.61 10.66
C LYS A 536 -17.44 6.00 9.28
N ILE A 537 -17.22 4.70 9.20
CA ILE A 537 -17.35 3.94 7.96
C ILE A 537 -18.30 2.79 8.28
N MET A 538 -19.54 2.92 7.79
CA MET A 538 -20.65 2.09 8.23
C MET A 538 -21.28 1.32 7.08
N GLN A 539 -21.85 0.16 7.41
CA GLN A 539 -22.77 -0.49 6.49
C GLN A 539 -24.15 0.17 6.59
N GLY A 540 -24.70 0.57 5.46
CA GLY A 540 -26.03 1.18 5.40
C GLY A 540 -26.48 1.46 3.97
N ASN A 541 -27.76 1.82 3.85
CA ASN A 541 -28.33 2.30 2.59
C ASN A 541 -28.47 3.82 2.65
N SER A 542 -27.65 4.54 1.91
CA SER A 542 -27.64 6.01 1.84
C SER A 542 -28.85 6.60 1.10
N LEU A 543 -29.62 5.76 0.39
CA LEU A 543 -30.79 6.18 -0.39
C LEU A 543 -32.10 5.94 0.34
N LEU A 544 -32.10 5.66 1.66
CA LEU A 544 -33.30 5.54 2.43
C LEU A 544 -33.99 6.91 2.56
N GLU A 545 -35.21 6.98 2.08
CA GLU A 545 -36.08 8.18 2.20
C GLU A 545 -36.88 8.19 3.51
N GLN A 546 -37.06 7.01 4.13
CA GLN A 546 -37.82 6.83 5.36
C GLN A 546 -37.12 5.93 6.35
N TYR A 547 -37.23 6.23 7.62
CA TYR A 547 -36.79 5.38 8.73
C TYR A 547 -37.91 5.25 9.77
N GLU A 548 -38.33 4.03 10.07
CA GLU A 548 -39.45 3.72 11.00
C GLU A 548 -40.73 4.54 10.72
N GLY A 549 -41.04 4.77 9.42
CA GLY A 549 -42.23 5.55 8.99
C GLY A 549 -42.06 7.07 9.04
N ILE A 550 -40.84 7.56 9.36
CA ILE A 550 -40.53 8.99 9.35
C ILE A 550 -39.80 9.30 8.02
N GLU A 551 -40.34 10.25 7.26
CA GLU A 551 -39.68 10.74 6.04
C GLU A 551 -38.43 11.56 6.39
N LEU A 552 -37.26 11.09 5.98
CA LEU A 552 -35.97 11.74 6.24
C LEU A 552 -35.75 13.01 5.42
N GLY A 553 -36.48 13.17 4.29
CA GLY A 553 -36.42 14.34 3.41
C GLY A 553 -37.25 15.55 3.87
N ASN A 554 -37.92 15.45 4.99
CA ASN A 554 -38.78 16.56 5.47
C ASN A 554 -37.93 17.58 6.24
N ALA A 555 -37.63 18.73 5.62
CA ALA A 555 -36.83 19.81 6.19
C ALA A 555 -37.29 20.31 7.58
N ALA A 556 -38.52 20.00 7.97
CA ALA A 556 -39.06 20.34 9.29
C ALA A 556 -38.47 19.53 10.46
N LEU A 557 -37.69 18.44 10.18
CA LEU A 557 -37.04 17.63 11.20
C LEU A 557 -35.66 18.17 11.60
N PHE A 558 -35.14 19.15 10.86
CA PHE A 558 -33.79 19.71 11.05
C PHE A 558 -33.77 21.18 11.46
N ASN A 559 -34.96 21.77 11.80
CA ASN A 559 -35.08 23.12 12.36
C ASN A 559 -35.09 23.10 13.88
#